data_62b16842c797970c2a7868eba1bd302c
#
_entry.id   62b16842c797970c2a7868eba1bd302c
#
_cell.length_a   1.000
_cell.length_b   1.000
_cell.length_c   1.000
_cell.angle_alpha   90.00
_cell.angle_beta   90.00
_cell.angle_gamma   90.00
#
_symmetry.space_group_name_H-M   'P 1'
#
loop_
_entity.id
_entity.type
_entity.pdbx_description
1 polymer ?
#
loop_
_entity_poly.entity_id
_entity_poly.type
_entity_poly.pdbx_seq_one_letter_code
_entity_poly.pdbx_strand_id
1 'polypeptide(L)' 'MSQLYDLRLRIEEKIKSAGLDPMEMKGKIGLRSGKLLAFITPTTPDDPEAIAKLKLAAREVLDLNL' A
#
# COMPACT_ATOMS: atom_id res chain seq x y z
N MET A 1 13.59 4.96 -9.40
CA MET A 1 12.89 4.76 -8.12
C MET A 1 11.67 3.87 -8.37
N SER A 2 11.30 3.05 -7.39
CA SER A 2 10.18 2.14 -7.53
C SER A 2 8.87 2.87 -7.26
N GLN A 3 7.93 2.81 -8.20
CA GLN A 3 6.59 3.38 -8.01
C GLN A 3 5.81 2.62 -6.93
N LEU A 4 5.96 1.30 -6.88
CA LEU A 4 5.34 0.49 -5.83
C LEU A 4 5.85 0.88 -4.45
N TYR A 5 7.16 1.10 -4.32
CA TYR A 5 7.74 1.50 -3.05
C TYR A 5 7.24 2.88 -2.61
N ASP A 6 7.13 3.81 -3.54
CA ASP A 6 6.56 5.14 -3.26
C ASP A 6 5.11 5.03 -2.78
N LEU A 7 4.32 4.15 -3.39
CA LEU A 7 2.95 3.90 -2.95
C LEU A 7 2.92 3.33 -1.53
N ARG A 8 3.81 2.39 -1.24
CA ARG A 8 3.93 1.83 0.11
C ARG A 8 4.19 2.94 1.13
N LEU A 9 5.13 3.83 0.85
CA LEU A 9 5.46 4.92 1.75
C LEU A 9 4.28 5.87 1.98
N ARG A 10 3.53 6.18 0.92
CA ARG A 10 2.35 7.03 1.03
C ARG A 10 1.25 6.37 1.86
N ILE A 11 1.05 5.08 1.69
CA ILE A 11 0.08 4.31 2.46
C ILE A 11 0.47 4.30 3.93
N GLU A 12 1.73 4.02 4.24
CA GLU A 12 2.24 4.00 5.61
C GLU A 12 2.12 5.38 6.26
N GLU A 13 2.41 6.44 5.52
CA GLU A 13 2.25 7.81 6.01
C GLU A 13 0.80 8.13 6.33
N LYS A 14 -0.13 7.70 5.48
CA LYS A 14 -1.57 7.93 5.72
C LYS A 14 -2.03 7.20 6.97
N ILE A 15 -1.62 5.94 7.15
CA ILE A 15 -1.95 5.16 8.35
C ILE A 15 -1.47 5.89 9.60
N LYS A 16 -0.23 6.36 9.57
CA LYS A 16 0.37 7.08 10.69
C LYS A 16 -0.33 8.40 10.97
N SER A 17 -0.56 9.20 9.94
CA SER A 17 -1.17 10.53 10.11
C SER A 17 -2.62 10.45 10.55
N ALA A 18 -3.32 9.38 10.19
CA ALA A 18 -4.71 9.16 10.59
C ALA A 18 -4.85 8.52 11.98
N GLY A 19 -3.73 8.14 12.61
CA GLY A 19 -3.75 7.52 13.93
C GLY A 19 -4.35 6.11 13.93
N LEU A 20 -4.30 5.41 12.80
CA LEU A 20 -4.83 4.06 12.66
C LEU A 20 -3.80 3.02 13.09
N ASP A 21 -4.29 1.81 13.41
CA ASP A 21 -3.42 0.69 13.77
C ASP A 21 -2.67 0.20 12.52
N PRO A 22 -1.34 0.33 12.47
CA PRO A 22 -0.58 -0.04 11.29
C PRO A 22 -0.71 -1.53 10.94
N MET A 23 -0.68 -2.41 11.94
CA MET A 23 -0.75 -3.84 11.71
C MET A 23 -2.10 -4.23 11.08
N GLU A 24 -3.18 -3.70 11.62
CA GLU A 24 -4.52 -3.97 11.10
C GLU A 24 -4.70 -3.44 9.68
N MET A 25 -4.30 -2.19 9.45
CA MET A 25 -4.45 -1.57 8.13
C MET A 25 -3.59 -2.23 7.07
N LYS A 26 -2.35 -2.55 7.40
CA LYS A 26 -1.45 -3.27 6.48
C LYS A 26 -1.99 -4.66 6.14
N GLY A 27 -2.58 -5.35 7.12
CA GLY A 27 -3.21 -6.64 6.90
C GLY A 27 -4.38 -6.56 5.93
N LYS A 28 -5.27 -5.59 6.13
CA LYS A 28 -6.41 -5.37 5.24
C LYS A 28 -5.99 -5.04 3.82
N ILE A 29 -4.99 -4.19 3.67
CA ILE A 29 -4.45 -3.81 2.36
C ILE A 29 -3.80 -5.03 1.70
N GLY A 30 -3.05 -5.83 2.45
CA GLY A 30 -2.41 -7.03 1.94
C GLY A 30 -3.41 -8.05 1.42
N LEU A 31 -4.51 -8.25 2.14
CA LEU A 31 -5.57 -9.16 1.70
C LEU A 31 -6.20 -8.72 0.38
N ARG A 32 -6.45 -7.43 0.21
CA ARG A 32 -7.08 -6.90 -1.00
C ARG A 32 -6.12 -6.83 -2.19
N SER A 33 -4.87 -6.48 -1.94
CA SER A 33 -3.89 -6.31 -3.02
C SER A 33 -3.17 -7.60 -3.39
N GLY A 34 -3.27 -8.63 -2.55
CA GLY A 34 -2.58 -9.89 -2.76
C GLY A 34 -1.10 -9.85 -2.42
N LYS A 35 -0.61 -8.75 -1.84
CA LYS A 35 0.81 -8.61 -1.49
C LYS A 35 0.95 -7.74 -0.25
N LEU A 36 1.68 -8.26 0.75
CA LEU A 36 1.94 -7.48 1.96
C LEU A 36 2.88 -6.32 1.66
N LEU A 37 2.61 -5.18 2.29
CA LEU A 37 3.45 -3.98 2.11
C LEU A 37 4.91 -4.25 2.48
N ALA A 38 5.15 -5.10 3.47
CA ALA A 38 6.50 -5.44 3.92
C ALA A 38 7.36 -6.06 2.82
N PHE A 39 6.74 -6.68 1.80
CA PHE A 39 7.47 -7.29 0.69
C PHE A 39 7.73 -6.31 -0.46
N ILE A 40 7.20 -5.10 -0.36
CA ILE A 40 7.47 -4.07 -1.36
C ILE A 40 8.71 -3.29 -0.91
N THR A 41 9.79 -3.41 -1.68
CA THR A 41 11.08 -2.78 -1.38
C THR A 41 11.44 -1.80 -2.49
N PRO A 42 12.50 -0.97 -2.31
CA PRO A 42 12.93 -0.06 -3.39
C PRO A 42 13.31 -0.76 -4.69
N THR A 43 13.62 -2.06 -4.62
CA THR A 43 14.02 -2.85 -5.79
C THR A 43 12.90 -3.73 -6.35
N THR A 44 11.71 -3.68 -5.76
CA THR A 44 10.57 -4.43 -6.27
C THR A 44 10.20 -3.91 -7.66
N PRO A 45 10.05 -4.79 -8.67
CA PRO A 45 9.68 -4.35 -10.01
C PRO A 45 8.31 -3.68 -10.05
N ASP A 46 8.16 -2.64 -10.86
CA ASP A 46 6.90 -1.94 -11.04
C ASP A 46 6.00 -2.71 -12.01
N ASP A 47 5.19 -3.60 -11.46
CA ASP A 47 4.20 -4.34 -12.20
C ASP A 47 2.90 -3.51 -12.26
N PRO A 48 2.39 -3.15 -13.46
CA PRO A 48 1.17 -2.35 -13.57
C PRO A 48 -0.03 -2.96 -12.86
N GLU A 49 -0.16 -4.27 -12.87
CA GLU A 49 -1.26 -4.95 -12.17
C GLU A 49 -1.12 -4.80 -10.65
N ALA A 50 0.09 -4.98 -10.13
CA ALA A 50 0.35 -4.81 -8.70
C ALA A 50 0.09 -3.37 -8.26
N ILE A 51 0.50 -2.40 -9.07
CA ILE A 51 0.26 -0.98 -8.82
C ILE A 51 -1.24 -0.71 -8.75
N ALA A 52 -2.00 -1.19 -9.72
CA ALA A 52 -3.45 -0.98 -9.77
C ALA A 52 -4.16 -1.61 -8.56
N LYS A 53 -3.78 -2.82 -8.19
CA LYS A 53 -4.35 -3.52 -7.03
C LYS A 53 -4.03 -2.79 -5.73
N LEU A 54 -2.81 -2.29 -5.59
CA LEU A 54 -2.41 -1.58 -4.39
C LEU A 54 -3.15 -0.25 -4.26
N LYS A 55 -3.30 0.49 -5.35
CA LYS A 55 -4.07 1.73 -5.36
C LYS A 55 -5.52 1.50 -4.96
N LEU A 56 -6.14 0.45 -5.52
CA LEU A 56 -7.51 0.10 -5.21
C LEU A 56 -7.66 -0.28 -3.73
N ALA A 57 -6.74 -1.09 -3.22
CA ALA A 57 -6.75 -1.50 -1.82
C ALA A 57 -6.63 -0.29 -0.88
N ALA A 58 -5.73 0.64 -1.18
CA ALA A 58 -5.56 1.85 -0.39
C ALA A 58 -6.83 2.70 -0.39
N ARG A 59 -7.49 2.80 -1.54
CA ARG A 59 -8.75 3.54 -1.64
C ARG A 59 -9.86 2.89 -0.82
N GLU A 60 -9.98 1.58 -0.89
CA GLU A 60 -11.05 0.86 -0.18
C GLU A 60 -10.83 0.85 1.34
N VAL A 61 -9.59 0.72 1.79
CA VAL A 61 -9.28 0.61 3.21
C VAL A 61 -9.09 1.98 3.87
N LEU A 62 -8.43 2.91 3.20
CA LEU A 62 -8.01 4.19 3.77
C LEU A 62 -8.69 5.40 3.12
N ASP A 63 -9.50 5.20 2.10
CA ASP A 63 -10.09 6.27 1.29
C ASP A 63 -8.99 7.19 0.72
N LEU A 64 -7.86 6.62 0.38
CA LEU A 64 -6.69 7.34 -0.11
C LEU A 64 -6.63 7.27 -1.64
N ASN A 65 -6.72 8.44 -2.29
CA ASN A 65 -6.58 8.55 -3.73
C ASN A 65 -5.10 8.72 -4.10
N LEU A 66 -4.57 7.72 -4.76
CA LEU A 66 -3.18 7.71 -5.19
C LEU A 66 -3.04 7.88 -6.69
#